data_45c64b4984ae138d7ab8e2cddab03ee4
#
_entry.id   45c64b4984ae138d7ab8e2cddab03ee4
#
_cell.length_a   1.000
_cell.length_b   1.000
_cell.length_c   1.000
_cell.angle_alpha   90.00
_cell.angle_beta   90.00
_cell.angle_gamma   90.00
#
_symmetry.space_group_name_H-M   'P 1'
#
loop_
_entity.id
_entity.type
_entity.pdbx_description
1 polymer ?
#
loop_
_entity_poly.entity_id
_entity_poly.type
_entity_poly.pdbx_seq_one_letter_code
_entity_poly.pdbx_strand_id
1 'polypeptide(L)'
;MLKQIILKNKVALVTGAGKGIGRACAIALAQAGAKVILISRTPNDLKEVTSKIRKTKGTSLSFICDVTDDVKFKMILKKIPKLDILVNNAGSNRPEHFIKVKKENMDYLVNLNLKACFNVAQICAKKMLESKNRK
;
A
#
# COMPACT_ATOMS: atom_id res chain seq x y z
N MET A 1 20.56 -9.74 -19.66
CA MET A 1 19.12 -9.84 -19.83
C MET A 1 18.47 -10.05 -18.46
N LEU A 2 17.69 -9.11 -17.95
CA LEU A 2 16.97 -9.30 -16.70
C LEU A 2 15.92 -10.39 -16.89
N LYS A 3 15.95 -11.45 -16.07
CA LYS A 3 14.88 -12.45 -16.06
C LYS A 3 13.57 -11.74 -15.71
N GLN A 4 12.54 -11.92 -16.53
CA GLN A 4 11.22 -11.36 -16.26
C GLN A 4 10.72 -11.91 -14.91
N ILE A 5 10.43 -11.01 -13.98
CA ILE A 5 9.85 -11.38 -12.68
C ILE A 5 8.41 -11.79 -12.93
N ILE A 6 8.04 -13.02 -12.54
CA ILE A 6 6.69 -13.55 -12.64
C ILE A 6 6.11 -13.69 -11.23
N LEU A 7 5.05 -12.93 -10.93
CA LEU A 7 4.37 -12.92 -9.63
C LEU A 7 2.99 -13.60 -9.68
N LYS A 8 2.81 -14.54 -10.58
CA LYS A 8 1.57 -15.31 -10.70
C LYS A 8 1.21 -15.96 -9.35
N ASN A 9 -0.06 -15.85 -8.98
CA ASN A 9 -0.59 -16.33 -7.69
C ASN A 9 -0.05 -15.61 -6.43
N LYS A 10 0.68 -14.51 -6.59
CA LYS A 10 1.09 -13.65 -5.47
C LYS A 10 0.07 -12.56 -5.21
N VAL A 11 -0.09 -12.18 -3.96
CA VAL A 11 -0.91 -11.05 -3.52
C VAL A 11 0.01 -9.97 -2.97
N ALA A 12 -0.04 -8.80 -3.57
CA ALA A 12 0.75 -7.63 -3.18
C ALA A 12 -0.17 -6.54 -2.61
N LEU A 13 0.24 -5.89 -1.53
CA LEU A 13 -0.44 -4.72 -0.98
C LEU A 13 0.46 -3.50 -1.14
N VAL A 14 -0.10 -2.41 -1.65
CA VAL A 14 0.59 -1.13 -1.83
C VAL A 14 -0.16 -0.05 -1.08
N THR A 15 0.50 0.59 -0.12
CA THR A 15 -0.02 1.78 0.55
C THR A 15 0.39 3.05 -0.21
N GLY A 16 -0.46 4.09 -0.16
CA GLY A 16 -0.25 5.27 -0.99
C GLY A 16 -0.32 4.97 -2.49
N ALA A 17 -1.13 3.99 -2.88
CA ALA A 17 -1.20 3.45 -4.24
C ALA A 17 -1.81 4.41 -5.28
N GLY A 18 -2.40 5.52 -4.85
CA GLY A 18 -3.15 6.42 -5.74
C GLY A 18 -2.30 7.27 -6.65
N LYS A 19 -1.09 7.62 -6.26
CA LYS A 19 -0.21 8.58 -6.96
C LYS A 19 1.26 8.17 -6.92
N GLY A 20 2.06 8.84 -7.76
CA GLY A 20 3.52 8.79 -7.72
C GLY A 20 4.10 7.39 -7.73
N ILE A 21 5.05 7.15 -6.83
CA ILE A 21 5.80 5.89 -6.72
C ILE A 21 4.87 4.71 -6.40
N GLY A 22 3.93 4.87 -5.45
CA GLY A 22 3.00 3.81 -5.08
C GLY A 22 2.13 3.35 -6.25
N ARG A 23 1.64 4.29 -7.06
CA ARG A 23 0.90 4.00 -8.31
C ARG A 23 1.75 3.21 -9.31
N ALA A 24 2.99 3.65 -9.52
CA ALA A 24 3.92 2.97 -10.44
C ALA A 24 4.22 1.54 -9.97
N CYS A 25 4.50 1.35 -8.68
CA CYS A 25 4.71 0.04 -8.08
C CYS A 25 3.47 -0.87 -8.24
N ALA A 26 2.27 -0.34 -7.98
CA ALA A 26 1.03 -1.10 -8.12
C ALA A 26 0.81 -1.62 -9.55
N ILE A 27 1.02 -0.75 -10.53
CA ILE A 27 0.88 -1.12 -11.94
C ILE A 27 1.94 -2.16 -12.34
N ALA A 28 3.20 -1.97 -11.96
CA ALA A 28 4.28 -2.90 -12.27
C ALA A 28 4.06 -4.29 -11.65
N LEU A 29 3.60 -4.35 -10.40
CA LEU A 29 3.27 -5.62 -9.72
C LEU A 29 2.12 -6.35 -10.43
N ALA A 30 1.09 -5.61 -10.85
CA ALA A 30 -0.02 -6.18 -11.61
C ALA A 30 0.42 -6.70 -12.98
N GLN A 31 1.28 -5.97 -13.69
CA GLN A 31 1.87 -6.41 -14.95
C GLN A 31 2.75 -7.66 -14.80
N ALA A 32 3.41 -7.80 -13.65
CA ALA A 32 4.16 -9.02 -13.31
C ALA A 32 3.26 -10.21 -12.92
N GLY A 33 1.93 -10.02 -12.87
CA GLY A 33 0.94 -11.08 -12.62
C GLY A 33 0.44 -11.19 -11.18
N ALA A 34 0.82 -10.28 -10.28
CA ALA A 34 0.29 -10.25 -8.92
C ALA A 34 -1.15 -9.73 -8.88
N LYS A 35 -1.96 -10.22 -7.94
CA LYS A 35 -3.17 -9.54 -7.51
C LYS A 35 -2.79 -8.40 -6.57
N VAL A 36 -3.14 -7.15 -6.91
CA VAL A 36 -2.70 -5.98 -6.17
C VAL A 36 -3.82 -5.41 -5.31
N ILE A 37 -3.55 -5.26 -4.03
CA ILE A 37 -4.41 -4.57 -3.06
C ILE A 37 -3.94 -3.12 -2.99
N LEU A 38 -4.82 -2.20 -3.37
CA LEU A 38 -4.55 -0.78 -3.46
C LEU A 38 -5.12 -0.07 -2.23
N ILE A 39 -4.28 0.61 -1.46
CA ILE A 39 -4.69 1.40 -0.28
C ILE A 39 -4.35 2.87 -0.54
N SER A 40 -5.36 3.74 -0.46
CA SER A 40 -5.20 5.19 -0.51
C SER A 40 -6.39 5.88 0.15
N ARG A 41 -6.24 7.16 0.47
CA ARG A 41 -7.31 8.00 1.03
C ARG A 41 -8.26 8.56 -0.04
N THR A 42 -7.80 8.64 -1.29
CA THR A 42 -8.50 9.34 -2.38
C THR A 42 -9.20 8.35 -3.31
N PRO A 43 -10.55 8.31 -3.32
CA PRO A 43 -11.31 7.35 -4.12
C PRO A 43 -11.05 7.47 -5.63
N ASN A 44 -10.97 8.70 -6.15
CA ASN A 44 -10.77 8.94 -7.58
C ASN A 44 -9.41 8.44 -8.07
N ASP A 45 -8.35 8.63 -7.27
CA ASP A 45 -7.02 8.13 -7.59
C ASP A 45 -7.02 6.58 -7.67
N LEU A 46 -7.71 5.92 -6.74
CA LEU A 46 -7.85 4.46 -6.74
C LEU A 46 -8.63 3.96 -7.96
N LYS A 47 -9.70 4.64 -8.36
CA LYS A 47 -10.46 4.30 -9.58
C LYS A 47 -9.59 4.38 -10.82
N GLU A 48 -8.76 5.42 -10.93
CA GLU A 48 -7.84 5.60 -12.06
C GLU A 48 -6.81 4.48 -12.12
N VAL A 49 -6.16 4.15 -10.99
CA VAL A 49 -5.17 3.07 -10.93
C VAL A 49 -5.80 1.71 -11.25
N THR A 50 -6.98 1.43 -10.68
CA THR A 50 -7.74 0.20 -10.98
C THR A 50 -8.05 0.08 -12.47
N SER A 51 -8.47 1.18 -13.11
CA SER A 51 -8.74 1.21 -14.55
C SER A 51 -7.48 0.90 -15.37
N LYS A 52 -6.33 1.51 -15.01
CA LYS A 52 -5.05 1.26 -15.69
C LYS A 52 -4.61 -0.21 -15.56
N ILE A 53 -4.73 -0.79 -14.36
CA ILE A 53 -4.41 -2.20 -14.13
C ILE A 53 -5.32 -3.11 -14.97
N ARG A 54 -6.62 -2.82 -15.02
CA ARG A 54 -7.58 -3.60 -15.84
C ARG A 54 -7.26 -3.57 -17.32
N LYS A 55 -6.85 -2.41 -17.87
CA LYS A 55 -6.46 -2.27 -19.28
C LYS A 55 -5.29 -3.19 -19.67
N THR A 56 -4.41 -3.52 -18.73
CA THR A 56 -3.31 -4.47 -18.93
C THR A 56 -3.66 -5.91 -18.52
N LYS A 57 -4.96 -6.22 -18.38
CA LYS A 57 -5.48 -7.53 -17.94
C LYS A 57 -5.00 -7.94 -16.53
N GLY A 58 -4.54 -6.98 -15.72
CA GLY A 58 -4.17 -7.20 -14.33
C GLY A 58 -5.38 -7.25 -13.40
N THR A 59 -5.16 -7.72 -12.17
CA THR A 59 -6.19 -7.85 -11.13
C THR A 59 -5.85 -6.97 -9.94
N SER A 60 -6.82 -6.19 -9.47
CA SER A 60 -6.66 -5.39 -8.26
C SER A 60 -7.95 -5.30 -7.45
N LEU A 61 -7.80 -5.06 -6.15
CA LEU A 61 -8.86 -4.62 -5.23
C LEU A 61 -8.42 -3.31 -4.57
N SER A 62 -9.33 -2.37 -4.43
CA SER A 62 -9.02 -1.08 -3.83
C SER A 62 -9.82 -0.85 -2.55
N PHE A 63 -9.17 -0.25 -1.55
CA PHE A 63 -9.79 0.13 -0.29
C PHE A 63 -9.39 1.56 0.08
N ILE A 64 -10.39 2.36 0.43
CA ILE A 64 -10.17 3.72 0.93
C ILE A 64 -9.81 3.61 2.40
N CYS A 65 -8.56 3.95 2.74
CA CYS A 65 -8.06 3.89 4.11
C CYS A 65 -6.93 4.91 4.33
N ASP A 66 -6.98 5.59 5.46
CA ASP A 66 -5.82 6.28 6.02
C ASP A 66 -4.99 5.24 6.78
N VAL A 67 -3.70 5.13 6.47
CA VAL A 67 -2.81 4.15 7.10
C VAL A 67 -2.53 4.44 8.58
N THR A 68 -2.89 5.63 9.06
CA THR A 68 -2.86 5.98 10.49
C THR A 68 -4.05 5.42 11.27
N ASP A 69 -5.09 4.93 10.58
CA ASP A 69 -6.25 4.25 11.17
C ASP A 69 -5.99 2.73 11.23
N ASP A 70 -5.30 2.31 12.30
CA ASP A 70 -4.93 0.91 12.51
C ASP A 70 -6.13 -0.04 12.57
N VAL A 71 -7.26 0.43 13.12
CA VAL A 71 -8.48 -0.39 13.24
C VAL A 71 -9.03 -0.71 11.87
N LYS A 72 -9.23 0.31 11.05
CA LYS A 72 -9.73 0.16 9.68
C LYS A 72 -8.76 -0.65 8.82
N PHE A 73 -7.46 -0.40 8.94
CA PHE A 73 -6.44 -1.14 8.21
C PHE A 73 -6.48 -2.65 8.55
N LYS A 74 -6.55 -3.00 9.84
CA LYS A 74 -6.70 -4.40 10.30
C LYS A 74 -7.99 -5.05 9.75
N MET A 75 -9.11 -4.32 9.72
CA MET A 75 -10.37 -4.82 9.14
C MET A 75 -10.23 -5.14 7.65
N ILE A 76 -9.49 -4.32 6.90
CA ILE A 76 -9.20 -4.58 5.48
C ILE A 76 -8.35 -5.85 5.34
N LEU A 77 -7.30 -6.02 6.14
CA LEU A 77 -6.44 -7.20 6.09
C LEU A 77 -7.19 -8.50 6.39
N LYS A 78 -8.23 -8.47 7.22
CA LYS A 78 -9.10 -9.64 7.48
C LYS A 78 -9.85 -10.10 6.23
N LYS A 79 -10.19 -9.19 5.30
CA LYS A 79 -10.88 -9.50 4.04
C LYS A 79 -9.95 -10.10 2.98
N ILE A 80 -8.65 -10.06 3.19
CA ILE A 80 -7.64 -10.56 2.25
C ILE A 80 -7.23 -11.95 2.69
N PRO A 81 -7.40 -13.00 1.85
CA PRO A 81 -7.14 -14.38 2.28
C PRO A 81 -5.65 -14.65 2.53
N LYS A 82 -4.77 -14.03 1.75
CA LYS A 82 -3.31 -14.14 1.92
C LYS A 82 -2.61 -12.85 1.51
N LEU A 83 -1.38 -12.67 1.99
CA LEU A 83 -0.49 -11.58 1.58
C LEU A 83 0.92 -12.13 1.39
N ASP A 84 1.54 -11.81 0.25
CA ASP A 84 2.90 -12.23 -0.10
C ASP A 84 3.89 -11.07 -0.15
N ILE A 85 3.43 -9.87 -0.55
CA ILE A 85 4.29 -8.70 -0.81
C ILE A 85 3.65 -7.46 -0.19
N LEU A 86 4.45 -6.64 0.47
CA LEU A 86 4.08 -5.31 0.93
C LEU A 86 4.98 -4.25 0.28
N VAL A 87 4.36 -3.23 -0.32
CA VAL A 87 5.00 -1.97 -0.66
C VAL A 87 4.48 -0.90 0.30
N ASN A 88 5.26 -0.62 1.34
CA ASN A 88 4.95 0.32 2.39
C ASN A 88 5.40 1.73 1.97
N ASN A 89 4.56 2.39 1.15
CA ASN A 89 4.91 3.63 0.45
C ASN A 89 4.13 4.85 0.94
N ALA A 90 3.04 4.68 1.67
CA ALA A 90 2.27 5.83 2.16
C ALA A 90 3.15 6.75 3.01
N GLY A 91 3.13 8.02 2.67
CA GLY A 91 3.90 9.06 3.34
C GLY A 91 3.53 10.43 2.80
N SER A 92 3.98 11.47 3.45
CA SER A 92 3.76 12.85 3.05
C SER A 92 4.89 13.75 3.51
N ASN A 93 4.94 14.94 2.93
CA ASN A 93 5.81 16.01 3.38
C ASN A 93 4.98 17.30 3.56
N ARG A 94 5.42 18.15 4.47
CA ARG A 94 4.90 19.50 4.70
C ARG A 94 6.10 20.44 4.80
N PRO A 95 6.62 20.94 3.65
CA PRO A 95 7.81 21.77 3.65
C PRO A 95 7.53 23.11 4.35
N GLU A 96 8.37 23.41 5.34
CA GLU A 96 8.36 24.67 6.11
C GLU A 96 9.81 25.09 6.38
N HIS A 97 10.04 26.39 6.57
CA HIS A 97 11.32 26.85 7.09
C HIS A 97 11.58 26.25 8.46
N PHE A 98 12.76 25.65 8.67
CA PHE A 98 13.11 24.93 9.88
C PHE A 98 12.75 25.64 11.18
N ILE A 99 13.08 26.93 11.30
CA ILE A 99 12.80 27.75 12.48
C ILE A 99 11.32 28.10 12.69
N LYS A 100 10.44 27.78 11.72
CA LYS A 100 9.00 28.06 11.74
C LYS A 100 8.14 26.80 11.74
N VAL A 101 8.76 25.63 11.81
CA VAL A 101 8.02 24.35 11.83
C VAL A 101 7.07 24.30 13.01
N LYS A 102 5.80 24.09 12.72
CA LYS A 102 4.77 23.93 13.76
C LYS A 102 4.81 22.54 14.35
N LYS A 103 4.61 22.45 15.66
CA LYS A 103 4.60 21.17 16.37
C LYS A 103 3.58 20.20 15.79
N GLU A 104 2.40 20.66 15.41
CA GLU A 104 1.33 19.86 14.83
C GLU A 104 1.78 19.22 13.49
N ASN A 105 2.54 19.95 12.68
CA ASN A 105 3.07 19.42 11.43
C ASN A 105 4.16 18.37 11.68
N MET A 106 5.01 18.58 12.65
CA MET A 106 6.02 17.61 13.06
C MET A 106 5.35 16.32 13.58
N ASP A 107 4.39 16.46 14.49
CA ASP A 107 3.64 15.33 15.05
C ASP A 107 2.90 14.54 13.94
N TYR A 108 2.28 15.24 12.99
CA TYR A 108 1.63 14.62 11.83
C TYR A 108 2.62 13.81 10.98
N LEU A 109 3.78 14.39 10.65
CA LEU A 109 4.78 13.72 9.83
C LEU A 109 5.39 12.50 10.52
N VAL A 110 5.68 12.60 11.81
CA VAL A 110 6.17 11.47 12.60
C VAL A 110 5.11 10.37 12.68
N ASN A 111 3.85 10.74 12.90
CA ASN A 111 2.76 9.77 12.96
C ASN A 111 2.57 9.03 11.63
N LEU A 112 2.59 9.75 10.51
CA LEU A 112 2.38 9.15 9.19
C LEU A 112 3.62 8.41 8.67
N ASN A 113 4.79 9.07 8.67
CA ASN A 113 5.98 8.53 7.99
C ASN A 113 6.75 7.51 8.84
N LEU A 114 6.60 7.52 10.16
CA LEU A 114 7.29 6.61 11.06
C LEU A 114 6.33 5.63 11.74
N LYS A 115 5.40 6.11 12.58
CA LYS A 115 4.54 5.24 13.37
C LYS A 115 3.60 4.40 12.51
N ALA A 116 2.88 5.01 11.56
CA ALA A 116 1.99 4.28 10.67
C ALA A 116 2.76 3.31 9.77
N CYS A 117 3.93 3.71 9.27
CA CYS A 117 4.80 2.82 8.49
C CYS A 117 5.19 1.57 9.29
N PHE A 118 5.60 1.73 10.55
CA PHE A 118 5.91 0.61 11.44
C PHE A 118 4.69 -0.28 11.68
N ASN A 119 3.54 0.31 12.03
CA ASN A 119 2.31 -0.42 12.33
C ASN A 119 1.81 -1.23 11.11
N VAL A 120 1.80 -0.61 9.94
CA VAL A 120 1.45 -1.28 8.68
C VAL A 120 2.36 -2.47 8.42
N ALA A 121 3.68 -2.29 8.57
CA ALA A 121 4.65 -3.37 8.38
C ALA A 121 4.39 -4.53 9.36
N GLN A 122 4.14 -4.24 10.64
CA GLN A 122 3.87 -5.25 11.65
C GLN A 122 2.57 -6.03 11.38
N ILE A 123 1.48 -5.32 11.02
CA ILE A 123 0.19 -5.94 10.70
C ILE A 123 0.30 -6.83 9.46
N CYS A 124 0.97 -6.33 8.42
CA CYS A 124 1.18 -7.09 7.19
C CYS A 124 2.10 -8.31 7.40
N ALA A 125 3.16 -8.18 8.19
CA ALA A 125 4.06 -9.29 8.50
C ALA A 125 3.33 -10.43 9.22
N LYS A 126 2.46 -10.12 10.20
CA LYS A 126 1.59 -11.11 10.85
C LYS A 126 0.72 -11.83 9.83
N LYS A 127 0.09 -11.09 8.92
CA LYS A 127 -0.73 -11.66 7.84
C LYS A 127 0.06 -12.56 6.90
N MET A 128 1.28 -12.19 6.55
CA MET A 128 2.17 -13.00 5.71
C MET A 128 2.53 -14.33 6.39
N LEU A 129 2.82 -14.32 7.69
CA LEU A 129 3.12 -15.53 8.47
C LEU A 129 1.92 -16.47 8.55
N GLU A 130 0.72 -15.93 8.84
CA GLU A 130 -0.52 -16.72 8.83
C GLU A 130 -0.79 -17.37 7.47
N SER A 131 -0.48 -16.68 6.38
CA SER A 131 -0.67 -17.16 5.02
C SER A 131 0.25 -18.33 4.67
N LYS A 132 1.47 -18.38 5.23
CA LYS A 132 2.42 -19.48 5.04
C LYS A 132 2.01 -20.75 5.78
N ASN A 133 1.36 -20.62 6.93
CA ASN A 133 0.99 -21.74 7.79
C ASN A 133 -0.30 -22.45 7.35
N ARG A 134 -0.95 -21.97 6.28
CA ARG A 134 -2.18 -22.56 5.70
C ARG A 134 -1.92 -23.51 4.52
N LYS A 135 -0.73 -24.08 4.46
CA LYS A 135 -0.41 -25.12 3.46
C LYS A 135 -0.86 -26.48 3.91
#